data_7012737a688c4ff930a1a5dc6398786c
#
_entry.id   7012737a688c4ff930a1a5dc6398786c
#
_cell.length_a   1.000
_cell.length_b   1.000
_cell.length_c   1.000
_cell.angle_alpha   90.00
_cell.angle_beta   90.00
_cell.angle_gamma   90.00
#
_symmetry.space_group_name_H-M   'P 1'
#
loop_
_entity.id
_entity.type
_entity.pdbx_description
1 polymer ?
#
loop_
_entity_poly.entity_id
_entity_poly.type
_entity_poly.pdbx_seq_one_letter_code
_entity_poly.pdbx_strand_id
1 'polypeptide(L)'
;PEMKDNARISAKSGFNLIGTANLRDRGVHEMSSALKRRFNFETVKPIQDPAFEIELINKQLTVELGELDGKVTVPTDVIELLVTTFQELRSGNTKDGGSIKTPDAVMSTAEAVNIAYACALEAHYLGNGTLNAGAVARQLIGVVLKDNADDIKRMRYYIDNVARERAKQSEAWKAFFDASREFWQ
;
A
#
# COMPACT_ATOMS: atom_id res chain seq x y z
N PRO A 1 -39.43 1.16 2.60
CA PRO A 1 -40.34 1.98 3.37
C PRO A 1 -40.92 3.02 2.43
N GLU A 2 -42.23 2.88 2.15
CA GLU A 2 -42.95 3.86 1.36
C GLU A 2 -43.04 5.16 2.19
N MET A 3 -42.52 6.25 1.64
CA MET A 3 -42.78 7.59 2.22
C MET A 3 -44.26 7.90 2.12
N LYS A 4 -44.93 7.96 3.26
CA LYS A 4 -46.35 8.20 3.37
C LYS A 4 -46.79 9.65 3.14
N ASP A 5 -45.90 10.58 2.81
CA ASP A 5 -46.24 11.94 2.48
C ASP A 5 -45.57 12.38 1.19
N ASN A 6 -46.31 13.05 0.33
CA ASN A 6 -45.92 13.67 -0.94
C ASN A 6 -44.90 14.82 -0.76
N ALA A 7 -44.05 14.79 0.25
CA ALA A 7 -42.99 15.76 0.46
C ALA A 7 -41.89 15.59 -0.60
N ARG A 8 -41.94 16.41 -1.64
CA ARG A 8 -40.82 16.56 -2.57
C ARG A 8 -39.67 17.24 -1.85
N ILE A 9 -38.57 16.51 -1.68
CA ILE A 9 -37.29 17.08 -1.25
C ILE A 9 -36.54 17.47 -2.52
N SER A 10 -36.29 18.74 -2.71
CA SER A 10 -35.46 19.26 -3.82
C SER A 10 -34.09 19.65 -3.29
N ALA A 11 -33.05 19.28 -4.03
CA ALA A 11 -31.71 19.74 -3.73
C ALA A 11 -31.59 21.26 -3.91
N LYS A 12 -30.82 21.90 -3.04
CA LYS A 12 -30.52 23.34 -3.18
C LYS A 12 -29.63 23.57 -4.40
N SER A 13 -29.68 24.78 -4.96
CA SER A 13 -28.76 25.21 -6.03
C SER A 13 -27.32 25.00 -5.56
N GLY A 14 -26.46 24.43 -6.45
CA GLY A 14 -25.06 24.11 -6.14
C GLY A 14 -24.86 22.78 -5.44
N PHE A 15 -25.91 22.00 -5.14
CA PHE A 15 -25.74 20.64 -4.60
C PHE A 15 -25.02 19.75 -5.64
N ASN A 16 -24.00 19.05 -5.15
CA ASN A 16 -23.26 18.09 -5.93
C ASN A 16 -23.03 16.81 -5.12
N LEU A 17 -22.81 15.70 -5.79
CA LEU A 17 -22.53 14.40 -5.18
C LEU A 17 -21.22 13.87 -5.74
N ILE A 18 -20.29 13.56 -4.84
CA ILE A 18 -19.04 12.89 -5.17
C ILE A 18 -19.09 11.53 -4.49
N GLY A 19 -18.88 10.47 -5.30
CA GLY A 19 -18.80 9.10 -4.80
C GLY A 19 -17.46 8.49 -5.16
N THR A 20 -16.95 7.61 -4.31
CA THR A 20 -15.79 6.78 -4.59
C THR A 20 -16.21 5.32 -4.70
N ALA A 21 -15.60 4.59 -5.62
CA ALA A 21 -15.84 3.17 -5.81
C ALA A 21 -14.55 2.45 -6.18
N ASN A 22 -14.34 1.27 -5.61
CA ASN A 22 -13.27 0.39 -6.04
C ASN A 22 -13.81 -0.53 -7.14
N LEU A 23 -13.40 -0.30 -8.37
CA LEU A 23 -13.89 -1.05 -9.54
C LEU A 23 -13.33 -2.48 -9.65
N ARG A 24 -12.35 -2.83 -8.81
CA ARG A 24 -11.67 -4.14 -8.83
C ARG A 24 -12.14 -5.09 -7.74
N ASP A 25 -12.96 -4.64 -6.79
CA ASP A 25 -13.44 -5.50 -5.71
C ASP A 25 -14.40 -6.55 -6.23
N ARG A 26 -14.09 -7.81 -5.99
CA ARG A 26 -15.00 -8.94 -6.24
C ARG A 26 -16.17 -8.82 -5.28
N GLY A 27 -17.40 -8.81 -5.80
CA GLY A 27 -18.63 -8.73 -4.99
C GLY A 27 -19.29 -7.35 -4.99
N VAL A 28 -18.70 -6.35 -5.62
CA VAL A 28 -19.38 -5.07 -5.89
C VAL A 28 -20.36 -5.28 -7.05
N HIS A 29 -21.65 -5.07 -6.79
CA HIS A 29 -22.63 -5.07 -7.87
C HIS A 29 -22.30 -3.98 -8.88
N GLU A 30 -22.31 -4.33 -10.16
CA GLU A 30 -22.12 -3.35 -11.21
C GLU A 30 -23.16 -2.24 -11.09
N MET A 31 -22.69 -0.99 -11.16
CA MET A 31 -23.60 0.16 -11.23
C MET A 31 -24.52 0.03 -12.45
N SER A 32 -25.81 0.24 -12.24
CA SER A 32 -26.77 0.25 -13.35
C SER A 32 -26.37 1.28 -14.42
N SER A 33 -26.66 0.99 -15.67
CA SER A 33 -26.39 1.91 -16.78
C SER A 33 -27.09 3.26 -16.59
N ALA A 34 -28.25 3.26 -15.95
CA ALA A 34 -28.99 4.49 -15.62
C ALA A 34 -28.25 5.35 -14.60
N LEU A 35 -27.57 4.74 -13.63
CA LEU A 35 -26.75 5.45 -12.66
C LEU A 35 -25.44 5.93 -13.31
N LYS A 36 -24.78 5.09 -14.08
CA LYS A 36 -23.55 5.44 -14.83
C LYS A 36 -23.73 6.70 -15.68
N ARG A 37 -24.89 6.88 -16.30
CA ARG A 37 -25.19 8.07 -17.16
C ARG A 37 -25.34 9.39 -16.39
N ARG A 38 -25.48 9.34 -15.06
CA ARG A 38 -25.66 10.52 -14.21
C ARG A 38 -24.40 11.01 -13.53
N PHE A 39 -23.29 10.28 -13.70
CA PHE A 39 -22.00 10.62 -13.11
C PHE A 39 -20.94 10.81 -14.20
N ASN A 40 -20.05 11.74 -13.97
CA ASN A 40 -18.77 11.79 -14.66
C ASN A 40 -17.79 10.90 -13.89
N PHE A 41 -17.09 10.02 -14.60
CA PHE A 41 -16.14 9.10 -14.00
C PHE A 41 -14.71 9.59 -14.22
N GLU A 42 -13.95 9.57 -13.15
CA GLU A 42 -12.50 9.76 -13.19
C GLU A 42 -11.83 8.56 -12.52
N THR A 43 -10.79 8.03 -13.15
CA THR A 43 -10.03 6.92 -12.59
C THR A 43 -8.77 7.46 -11.94
N VAL A 44 -8.71 7.37 -10.62
CA VAL A 44 -7.51 7.72 -9.85
C VAL A 44 -6.51 6.57 -9.97
N LYS A 45 -5.37 6.84 -10.62
CA LYS A 45 -4.28 5.88 -10.73
C LYS A 45 -3.42 5.91 -9.47
N PRO A 46 -2.80 4.77 -9.10
CA PRO A 46 -1.76 4.77 -8.05
C PRO A 46 -0.64 5.74 -8.39
N ILE A 47 0.02 6.27 -7.36
CA ILE A 47 1.19 7.13 -7.50
C ILE A 47 2.29 6.35 -8.24
N GLN A 48 2.80 6.95 -9.32
CA GLN A 48 3.86 6.35 -10.15
C GLN A 48 5.24 6.96 -9.88
N ASP A 49 5.28 8.18 -9.33
CA ASP A 49 6.51 8.85 -8.95
C ASP A 49 6.99 8.36 -7.58
N PRO A 50 8.13 7.65 -7.50
CA PRO A 50 8.65 7.14 -6.24
C PRO A 50 9.01 8.26 -5.26
N ALA A 51 9.55 9.37 -5.74
CA ALA A 51 9.95 10.49 -4.89
C ALA A 51 8.73 11.13 -4.21
N PHE A 52 7.67 11.33 -4.96
CA PHE A 52 6.40 11.83 -4.41
C PHE A 52 5.76 10.83 -3.43
N GLU A 53 5.83 9.52 -3.70
CA GLU A 53 5.29 8.50 -2.79
C GLU A 53 6.08 8.45 -1.48
N ILE A 54 7.42 8.57 -1.53
CA ILE A 54 8.29 8.68 -0.35
C ILE A 54 7.94 9.93 0.48
N GLU A 55 7.79 11.08 -0.16
CA GLU A 55 7.42 12.33 0.50
C GLU A 55 6.07 12.21 1.21
N LEU A 56 5.08 11.63 0.53
CA LEU A 56 3.75 11.40 1.09
C LEU A 56 3.80 10.50 2.33
N ILE A 57 4.52 9.37 2.25
CA ILE A 57 4.66 8.45 3.40
C ILE A 57 5.32 9.17 4.58
N ASN A 58 6.42 9.88 4.35
CA ASN A 58 7.11 10.62 5.41
C ASN A 58 6.22 11.70 6.05
N LYS A 59 5.43 12.41 5.23
CA LYS A 59 4.47 13.40 5.71
C LYS A 59 3.39 12.76 6.59
N GLN A 60 2.82 11.65 6.17
CA GLN A 60 1.82 10.94 6.95
C GLN A 60 2.40 10.40 8.25
N LEU A 61 3.58 9.78 8.20
CA LEU A 61 4.28 9.32 9.41
C LEU A 61 4.54 10.47 10.39
N THR A 62 4.94 11.63 9.90
CA THR A 62 5.17 12.80 10.77
C THR A 62 3.91 13.21 11.52
N VAL A 63 2.76 13.16 10.85
CA VAL A 63 1.46 13.47 11.49
C VAL A 63 1.09 12.42 12.52
N GLU A 64 1.11 11.15 12.14
CA GLU A 64 0.66 10.03 12.99
C GLU A 64 1.61 9.81 14.18
N LEU A 65 2.91 9.96 13.99
CA LEU A 65 3.91 9.79 15.06
C LEU A 65 4.01 11.02 15.97
N GLY A 66 3.50 12.18 15.52
CA GLY A 66 3.48 13.40 16.33
C GLY A 66 2.63 13.29 17.61
N GLU A 67 1.73 12.30 17.67
CA GLU A 67 0.88 12.01 18.83
C GLU A 67 1.52 11.01 19.82
N LEU A 68 2.69 10.43 19.47
CA LEU A 68 3.36 9.45 20.32
C LEU A 68 4.34 10.12 21.29
N ASP A 69 4.36 9.62 22.51
CA ASP A 69 5.38 9.96 23.50
C ASP A 69 6.73 9.30 23.12
N GLY A 70 7.66 10.10 22.63
CA GLY A 70 8.98 9.65 22.22
C GLY A 70 9.25 9.82 20.72
N LYS A 71 10.52 9.71 20.35
CA LYS A 71 10.96 9.87 18.96
C LYS A 71 11.17 8.52 18.31
N VAL A 72 10.56 8.33 17.15
CA VAL A 72 10.85 7.21 16.24
C VAL A 72 11.77 7.72 15.15
N THR A 73 12.89 7.03 14.96
CA THR A 73 13.78 7.28 13.82
C THR A 73 13.28 6.50 12.61
N VAL A 74 13.07 7.20 11.52
CA VAL A 74 12.62 6.62 10.23
C VAL A 74 13.76 6.75 9.22
N PRO A 75 14.55 5.69 8.99
CA PRO A 75 15.65 5.72 8.03
C PRO A 75 15.11 5.87 6.60
N THR A 76 15.72 6.75 5.81
CA THR A 76 15.31 7.04 4.44
C THR A 76 15.41 5.80 3.55
N ASP A 77 16.46 5.00 3.68
CA ASP A 77 16.70 3.79 2.91
C ASP A 77 15.63 2.71 3.15
N VAL A 78 15.03 2.67 4.34
CA VAL A 78 13.92 1.75 4.64
C VAL A 78 12.62 2.19 3.95
N ILE A 79 12.34 3.49 3.91
CA ILE A 79 11.17 4.02 3.17
C ILE A 79 11.39 3.86 1.66
N GLU A 80 12.59 4.12 1.15
CA GLU A 80 12.93 3.88 -0.25
C GLU A 80 12.77 2.40 -0.64
N LEU A 81 13.19 1.47 0.22
CA LEU A 81 12.99 0.04 0.03
C LEU A 81 11.50 -0.30 -0.04
N LEU A 82 10.70 0.19 0.90
CA LEU A 82 9.25 -0.03 0.94
C LEU A 82 8.58 0.46 -0.34
N VAL A 83 8.84 1.71 -0.73
CA VAL A 83 8.27 2.31 -1.96
C VAL A 83 8.72 1.55 -3.20
N THR A 84 10.03 1.23 -3.30
CA THR A 84 10.57 0.46 -4.42
C THR A 84 9.87 -0.90 -4.55
N THR A 85 9.72 -1.63 -3.43
CA THR A 85 9.02 -2.93 -3.41
C THR A 85 7.58 -2.79 -3.90
N PHE A 86 6.84 -1.79 -3.42
CA PHE A 86 5.46 -1.55 -3.83
C PHE A 86 5.34 -1.18 -5.31
N GLN A 87 6.18 -0.28 -5.79
CA GLN A 87 6.17 0.15 -7.19
C GLN A 87 6.49 -1.01 -8.15
N GLU A 88 7.47 -1.82 -7.82
CA GLU A 88 7.87 -2.96 -8.64
C GLU A 88 6.80 -4.05 -8.66
N LEU A 89 6.25 -4.43 -7.51
CA LEU A 89 5.17 -5.41 -7.43
C LEU A 89 3.89 -4.90 -8.11
N ARG A 90 3.65 -3.60 -8.11
CA ARG A 90 2.51 -2.96 -8.77
C ARG A 90 2.67 -2.88 -10.29
N SER A 91 3.86 -2.53 -10.76
CA SER A 91 4.14 -2.33 -12.18
C SER A 91 4.51 -3.61 -12.93
N GLY A 92 5.03 -4.61 -12.22
CA GLY A 92 5.61 -5.81 -12.81
C GLY A 92 7.01 -5.61 -13.41
N ASN A 93 7.63 -4.46 -13.15
CA ASN A 93 8.96 -4.14 -13.64
C ASN A 93 9.87 -3.75 -12.48
N THR A 94 11.08 -4.29 -12.45
CA THR A 94 12.07 -3.92 -11.45
C THR A 94 12.84 -2.67 -11.88
N LYS A 95 13.33 -1.91 -10.91
CA LYS A 95 14.19 -0.75 -11.13
C LYS A 95 15.44 -1.06 -11.97
N ASP A 96 15.88 -2.33 -11.92
CA ASP A 96 17.05 -2.82 -12.62
C ASP A 96 16.73 -3.34 -14.04
N GLY A 97 15.50 -3.11 -14.52
CA GLY A 97 15.07 -3.48 -15.88
C GLY A 97 14.55 -4.92 -16.03
N GLY A 98 14.41 -5.65 -14.95
CA GLY A 98 13.81 -6.99 -14.96
C GLY A 98 12.28 -6.94 -15.01
N SER A 99 11.64 -8.04 -15.39
CA SER A 99 10.20 -8.22 -15.33
C SER A 99 9.83 -9.26 -14.28
N ILE A 100 8.78 -8.98 -13.50
CA ILE A 100 8.25 -9.85 -12.47
C ILE A 100 6.73 -10.01 -12.63
N LYS A 101 6.19 -11.11 -12.14
CA LYS A 101 4.73 -11.27 -12.08
C LYS A 101 4.18 -10.47 -10.92
N THR A 102 3.21 -9.61 -11.22
CA THR A 102 2.50 -8.81 -10.22
C THR A 102 1.61 -9.71 -9.35
N PRO A 103 1.52 -9.47 -8.03
CA PRO A 103 0.47 -10.04 -7.20
C PRO A 103 -0.92 -9.61 -7.69
N ASP A 104 -1.93 -10.43 -7.44
CA ASP A 104 -3.32 -10.04 -7.67
C ASP A 104 -3.81 -9.06 -6.60
N ALA A 105 -3.16 -9.05 -5.44
CA ALA A 105 -3.36 -8.05 -4.40
C ALA A 105 -3.01 -6.65 -4.92
N VAL A 106 -3.91 -5.70 -4.69
CA VAL A 106 -3.65 -4.30 -5.02
C VAL A 106 -2.64 -3.75 -4.01
N MET A 107 -1.49 -3.31 -4.52
CA MET A 107 -0.42 -2.69 -3.72
C MET A 107 -0.65 -1.16 -3.71
N SER A 108 -1.58 -0.69 -2.88
CA SER A 108 -1.95 0.73 -2.83
C SER A 108 -0.95 1.56 -2.00
N THR A 109 -0.87 2.86 -2.29
CA THR A 109 -0.06 3.79 -1.46
C THR A 109 -0.57 3.86 -0.01
N ALA A 110 -1.88 3.71 0.21
CA ALA A 110 -2.44 3.65 1.56
C ALA A 110 -1.91 2.45 2.36
N GLU A 111 -1.75 1.29 1.71
CA GLU A 111 -1.15 0.12 2.34
C GLU A 111 0.34 0.34 2.64
N ALA A 112 1.07 1.04 1.77
CA ALA A 112 2.47 1.41 2.06
C ALA A 112 2.58 2.33 3.28
N VAL A 113 1.70 3.33 3.41
CA VAL A 113 1.60 4.18 4.60
C VAL A 113 1.29 3.35 5.84
N ASN A 114 0.31 2.46 5.77
CA ASN A 114 -0.07 1.60 6.90
C ASN A 114 1.08 0.68 7.35
N ILE A 115 1.83 0.10 6.41
CA ILE A 115 3.02 -0.70 6.73
C ILE A 115 4.08 0.17 7.43
N ALA A 116 4.39 1.34 6.87
CA ALA A 116 5.38 2.22 7.46
C ALA A 116 4.98 2.64 8.90
N TYR A 117 3.72 2.94 9.12
CA TYR A 117 3.19 3.28 10.43
C TYR A 117 3.24 2.09 11.40
N ALA A 118 2.80 0.90 10.97
CA ALA A 118 2.88 -0.32 11.79
C ALA A 118 4.33 -0.65 12.19
N CYS A 119 5.28 -0.51 11.25
CA CYS A 119 6.71 -0.70 11.54
C CYS A 119 7.24 0.36 12.52
N ALA A 120 6.76 1.59 12.42
CA ALA A 120 7.14 2.65 13.34
C ALA A 120 6.59 2.40 14.76
N LEU A 121 5.34 1.93 14.89
CA LEU A 121 4.76 1.51 16.17
C LEU A 121 5.52 0.32 16.77
N GLU A 122 5.86 -0.69 15.94
CA GLU A 122 6.68 -1.82 16.39
C GLU A 122 8.04 -1.34 16.93
N ALA A 123 8.70 -0.43 16.20
CA ALA A 123 9.97 0.15 16.64
C ALA A 123 9.85 0.92 17.95
N HIS A 124 8.76 1.66 18.13
CA HIS A 124 8.49 2.47 19.32
C HIS A 124 8.22 1.59 20.57
N TYR A 125 7.29 0.66 20.46
CA TYR A 125 6.79 -0.10 21.62
C TYR A 125 7.58 -1.38 21.90
N LEU A 126 8.13 -2.03 20.87
CA LEU A 126 8.74 -3.36 20.96
C LEU A 126 10.22 -3.36 20.56
N GLY A 127 10.71 -2.26 19.98
CA GLY A 127 12.07 -2.16 19.46
C GLY A 127 12.92 -1.11 20.19
N ASN A 128 13.88 -0.60 19.45
CA ASN A 128 14.83 0.41 19.91
C ASN A 128 14.51 1.84 19.47
N GLY A 129 13.30 2.09 18.99
CA GLY A 129 12.88 3.39 18.44
C GLY A 129 13.34 3.66 17.02
N THR A 130 13.91 2.67 16.31
CA THR A 130 14.35 2.83 14.91
C THR A 130 13.62 1.83 14.02
N LEU A 131 12.90 2.33 13.04
CA LEU A 131 12.22 1.53 12.03
C LEU A 131 13.24 0.74 11.21
N ASN A 132 13.02 -0.57 11.02
CA ASN A 132 13.93 -1.42 10.27
C ASN A 132 13.24 -2.18 9.14
N ALA A 133 14.01 -2.54 8.12
CA ALA A 133 13.50 -3.20 6.93
C ALA A 133 12.99 -4.63 7.19
N GLY A 134 13.45 -5.30 8.23
CA GLY A 134 12.93 -6.61 8.63
C GLY A 134 11.46 -6.53 9.09
N ALA A 135 11.08 -5.44 9.78
CA ALA A 135 9.68 -5.18 10.11
C ALA A 135 8.82 -5.00 8.85
N VAL A 136 9.34 -4.30 7.83
CA VAL A 136 8.65 -4.16 6.53
C VAL A 136 8.37 -5.52 5.91
N ALA A 137 9.34 -6.44 5.93
CA ALA A 137 9.16 -7.80 5.39
C ALA A 137 8.03 -8.56 6.10
N ARG A 138 7.91 -8.44 7.43
CA ARG A 138 6.83 -9.06 8.21
C ARG A 138 5.47 -8.47 7.88
N GLN A 139 5.35 -7.16 7.81
CA GLN A 139 4.09 -6.47 7.55
C GLN A 139 3.58 -6.69 6.13
N LEU A 140 4.46 -6.91 5.15
CA LEU A 140 4.07 -7.23 3.77
C LEU A 140 3.22 -8.49 3.65
N ILE A 141 3.35 -9.46 4.57
CA ILE A 141 2.56 -10.69 4.58
C ILE A 141 1.07 -10.36 4.60
N GLY A 142 0.65 -9.49 5.51
CA GLY A 142 -0.76 -9.12 5.66
C GLY A 142 -1.34 -8.34 4.47
N VAL A 143 -0.48 -7.73 3.66
CA VAL A 143 -0.90 -6.99 2.46
C VAL A 143 -0.99 -7.90 1.23
N VAL A 144 -0.02 -8.81 1.06
CA VAL A 144 0.08 -9.68 -0.11
C VAL A 144 -0.81 -10.91 0.02
N LEU A 145 -0.87 -11.53 1.21
CA LEU A 145 -1.63 -12.76 1.45
C LEU A 145 -3.07 -12.45 1.85
N LYS A 146 -3.89 -12.01 0.89
CA LYS A 146 -5.32 -11.80 1.15
C LYS A 146 -6.15 -13.01 0.72
N ASP A 147 -6.17 -13.29 -0.58
CA ASP A 147 -7.14 -14.22 -1.16
C ASP A 147 -6.54 -15.21 -2.17
N ASN A 148 -5.28 -15.07 -2.56
CA ASN A 148 -4.67 -15.87 -3.63
C ASN A 148 -3.36 -16.52 -3.20
N ALA A 149 -3.36 -17.86 -3.12
CA ALA A 149 -2.16 -18.64 -2.79
C ALA A 149 -1.01 -18.48 -3.84
N ASP A 150 -1.32 -18.10 -5.07
CA ASP A 150 -0.28 -17.85 -6.08
C ASP A 150 0.51 -16.56 -5.80
N ASP A 151 -0.03 -15.64 -5.01
CA ASP A 151 0.70 -14.44 -4.61
C ASP A 151 1.88 -14.76 -3.69
N ILE A 152 1.80 -15.85 -2.93
CA ILE A 152 2.95 -16.39 -2.18
C ILE A 152 4.10 -16.71 -3.13
N LYS A 153 3.83 -17.42 -4.23
CA LYS A 153 4.86 -17.82 -5.21
C LYS A 153 5.46 -16.59 -5.90
N ARG A 154 4.62 -15.59 -6.22
CA ARG A 154 5.05 -14.34 -6.85
C ARG A 154 5.95 -13.54 -5.92
N MET A 155 5.56 -13.42 -4.66
CA MET A 155 6.36 -12.73 -3.64
C MET A 155 7.66 -13.48 -3.34
N ARG A 156 7.61 -14.81 -3.23
CA ARG A 156 8.82 -15.63 -3.07
C ARG A 156 9.79 -15.42 -4.23
N TYR A 157 9.28 -15.41 -5.46
CA TYR A 157 10.12 -15.12 -6.63
C TYR A 157 10.78 -13.74 -6.53
N TYR A 158 10.04 -12.71 -6.09
CA TYR A 158 10.59 -11.37 -5.88
C TYR A 158 11.70 -11.36 -4.82
N ILE A 159 11.48 -12.03 -3.70
CA ILE A 159 12.46 -12.12 -2.61
C ILE A 159 13.72 -12.84 -3.08
N ASP A 160 13.60 -14.00 -3.74
CA ASP A 160 14.73 -14.83 -4.14
C ASP A 160 15.54 -14.27 -5.31
N ASN A 161 14.93 -13.45 -6.17
CA ASN A 161 15.60 -12.98 -7.39
C ASN A 161 15.90 -11.48 -7.37
N VAL A 162 15.11 -10.67 -6.69
CA VAL A 162 15.30 -9.21 -6.64
C VAL A 162 15.88 -8.77 -5.30
N ALA A 163 15.19 -9.07 -4.20
CA ALA A 163 15.64 -8.63 -2.89
C ALA A 163 17.00 -9.26 -2.50
N ARG A 164 17.22 -10.53 -2.84
CA ARG A 164 18.48 -11.25 -2.62
C ARG A 164 19.68 -10.58 -3.30
N GLU A 165 19.52 -10.13 -4.55
CA GLU A 165 20.62 -9.47 -5.25
C GLU A 165 20.94 -8.10 -4.63
N ARG A 166 19.92 -7.34 -4.26
CA ARG A 166 20.08 -6.04 -3.58
C ARG A 166 20.65 -6.18 -2.17
N ALA A 167 20.37 -7.28 -1.49
CA ALA A 167 20.93 -7.59 -0.18
C ALA A 167 22.47 -7.66 -0.16
N LYS A 168 23.09 -7.87 -1.30
CA LYS A 168 24.56 -7.86 -1.44
C LYS A 168 25.18 -6.46 -1.34
N GLN A 169 24.38 -5.41 -1.53
CA GLN A 169 24.85 -4.03 -1.67
C GLN A 169 24.21 -3.05 -0.67
N SER A 170 23.20 -3.48 0.09
CA SER A 170 22.44 -2.62 1.00
C SER A 170 22.06 -3.36 2.27
N GLU A 171 22.38 -2.79 3.42
CA GLU A 171 22.01 -3.35 4.73
C GLU A 171 20.49 -3.37 4.93
N ALA A 172 19.75 -2.36 4.44
CA ALA A 172 18.29 -2.37 4.49
C ALA A 172 17.71 -3.55 3.69
N TRP A 173 18.20 -3.76 2.46
CA TRP A 173 17.77 -4.91 1.65
C TRP A 173 18.19 -6.24 2.25
N LYS A 174 19.35 -6.30 2.92
CA LYS A 174 19.80 -7.50 3.63
C LYS A 174 18.88 -7.83 4.80
N ALA A 175 18.56 -6.85 5.65
CA ALA A 175 17.64 -7.04 6.77
C ALA A 175 16.23 -7.46 6.28
N PHE A 176 15.76 -6.87 5.18
CA PHE A 176 14.50 -7.25 4.53
C PHE A 176 14.54 -8.70 4.02
N PHE A 177 15.60 -9.07 3.30
CA PHE A 177 15.76 -10.42 2.73
C PHE A 177 15.86 -11.48 3.82
N ASP A 178 16.69 -11.25 4.85
CA ASP A 178 16.90 -12.19 5.95
C ASP A 178 15.59 -12.44 6.72
N ALA A 179 14.84 -11.39 7.06
CA ALA A 179 13.54 -11.51 7.69
C ALA A 179 12.51 -12.20 6.77
N SER A 180 12.52 -11.91 5.47
CA SER A 180 11.62 -12.53 4.51
C SER A 180 11.77 -14.06 4.44
N ARG A 181 12.96 -14.59 4.63
CA ARG A 181 13.22 -16.04 4.61
C ARG A 181 12.48 -16.80 5.71
N GLU A 182 12.15 -16.16 6.82
CA GLU A 182 11.42 -16.80 7.92
C GLU A 182 9.92 -16.97 7.61
N PHE A 183 9.36 -16.09 6.81
CA PHE A 183 7.92 -16.00 6.60
C PHE A 183 7.44 -16.45 5.22
N TRP A 184 8.32 -16.44 4.22
CA TRP A 184 7.97 -16.75 2.84
C TRP A 184 8.48 -18.12 2.37
N GLN A 185 8.68 -19.05 3.31
CA GLN A 185 9.09 -20.44 3.01
C GLN A 185 7.98 -21.29 2.42
#